data_fffa82bb479f0522a5a5973f795c9e9a
#
_entry.id   fffa82bb479f0522a5a5973f795c9e9a
#
_cell.length_a   1.000
_cell.length_b   1.000
_cell.length_c   1.000
_cell.angle_alpha   90.00
_cell.angle_beta   90.00
_cell.angle_gamma   90.00
#
_symmetry.space_group_name_H-M   'P 1'
#
loop_
_entity.id
_entity.type
_entity.pdbx_description
1 polymer ?
#
loop_
_entity_poly.entity_id
_entity_poly.type
_entity_poly.pdbx_seq_one_letter_code
_entity_poly.pdbx_strand_id
1 'polypeptide(L)'
;MRTFSRLFLIFILFSAVPVANAAAKPGGRLIVIRVANFGWNLVANLKIDGQTVANIVQGRRYDHRIPAGRHVLTVSVVPNNQSSQPTSITVNVRPGGTYIFTAQWDSDQVYLRPTTLSPAEMAKLGL
;
A
#
# COMPACT_ATOMS: atom_id res chain seq x y z
N MET A 1 7.56 -2.08 55.78
CA MET A 1 7.35 -2.00 55.08
C MET A 1 7.33 -1.54 54.48
N ARG A 2 7.55 -1.54 54.21
CA ARG A 2 7.49 -1.30 53.38
C ARG A 2 7.49 -0.91 52.45
N THR A 3 7.59 -0.95 52.19
CA THR A 3 7.55 -0.60 51.12
C THR A 3 7.27 -0.43 50.35
N PHE A 4 7.14 -0.61 50.00
CA PHE A 4 6.79 -0.51 48.87
C PHE A 4 6.56 0.16 48.24
N SER A 5 6.45 0.11 48.75
CA SER A 5 6.10 0.71 47.94
C SER A 5 6.70 1.12 47.11
N ARG A 6 7.33 0.83 47.13
CA ARG A 6 7.82 1.06 46.25
C ARG A 6 7.86 0.80 45.19
N LEU A 7 7.83 0.26 45.02
CA LEU A 7 7.71 -0.01 43.80
C LEU A 7 7.17 0.31 43.13
N PHE A 8 6.98 0.31 43.15
CA PHE A 8 6.32 0.60 42.10
C PHE A 8 6.48 1.29 41.50
N LEU A 9 6.86 1.33 41.92
CA LEU A 9 6.86 1.94 41.06
C LEU A 9 7.34 1.96 40.18
N ILE A 10 7.81 1.41 40.14
CA ILE A 10 8.06 1.22 39.13
C ILE A 10 7.63 1.04 38.33
N PHE A 11 7.36 0.75 38.27
CA PHE A 11 6.75 0.56 37.24
C PHE A 11 6.29 1.20 36.67
N ILE A 12 6.46 1.28 37.00
CA ILE A 12 5.97 1.77 36.21
C ILE A 12 6.51 2.33 35.30
N LEU A 13 7.16 2.33 35.39
CA LEU A 13 7.54 2.77 34.50
C LEU A 13 7.65 2.49 33.50
N PHE A 14 7.57 2.01 33.32
CA PHE A 14 7.42 1.75 32.21
C PHE A 14 6.79 1.99 31.56
N SER A 15 6.78 1.79 31.89
CA SER A 15 5.99 1.98 31.14
C SER A 15 6.07 2.78 30.23
N ALA A 16 6.34 3.29 30.35
CA ALA A 16 6.18 4.11 29.50
C ALA A 16 6.97 3.98 28.42
N VAL A 17 7.50 3.71 28.47
CA VAL A 17 8.07 3.67 27.52
C VAL A 17 7.86 3.37 26.33
N PRO A 18 7.42 2.94 26.13
CA PRO A 18 7.30 2.55 24.93
C PRO A 18 6.58 3.19 23.99
N VAL A 19 6.01 3.92 24.35
CA VAL A 19 5.30 4.57 23.57
C VAL A 19 5.78 5.05 22.35
N ALA A 20 6.83 5.61 22.32
CA ALA A 20 7.32 6.16 21.18
C ALA A 20 7.55 5.20 20.12
N ASN A 21 7.77 4.03 20.47
CA ASN A 21 8.03 3.09 19.53
C ASN A 21 6.98 2.84 18.60
N ALA A 22 5.78 2.90 19.01
CA ALA A 22 4.69 2.58 18.19
C ALA A 22 4.62 3.48 17.02
N ALA A 23 5.05 4.69 17.17
CA ALA A 23 4.92 5.62 16.10
C ALA A 23 6.03 5.50 15.09
N ALA A 24 7.07 4.83 15.44
CA ALA A 24 8.21 4.78 14.57
C ALA A 24 8.27 3.52 13.73
N LYS A 25 7.15 2.90 13.50
CA LYS A 25 7.14 1.66 12.75
C LYS A 25 7.63 1.90 11.33
N PRO A 26 8.66 1.17 10.92
CA PRO A 26 9.18 1.34 9.58
C PRO A 26 8.21 0.83 8.54
N GLY A 27 8.33 1.37 7.35
CA GLY A 27 7.52 0.94 6.25
C GLY A 27 8.24 1.12 4.95
N GLY A 28 7.53 0.87 3.86
CA GLY A 28 8.02 1.03 2.52
C GLY A 28 7.18 2.02 1.75
N ARG A 29 7.37 2.01 0.45
CA ARG A 29 6.64 2.87 -0.49
C ARG A 29 5.91 1.99 -1.49
N LEU A 30 4.64 2.26 -1.69
CA LEU A 30 3.84 1.55 -2.67
C LEU A 30 3.40 2.49 -3.76
N ILE A 31 3.66 2.12 -5.00
CA ILE A 31 3.29 2.89 -6.17
C ILE A 31 2.46 2.00 -7.07
N VAL A 32 1.27 2.46 -7.44
CA VAL A 32 0.42 1.76 -8.39
C VAL A 32 0.11 2.70 -9.54
N ILE A 33 0.53 2.31 -10.73
CA ILE A 33 0.26 3.08 -11.93
C ILE A 33 -0.70 2.29 -12.80
N ARG A 34 -1.41 2.98 -13.67
CA ARG A 34 -2.29 2.30 -14.60
C ARG A 34 -1.75 2.51 -16.01
N VAL A 35 -1.91 1.50 -16.86
CA VAL A 35 -1.45 1.61 -18.24
C VAL A 35 -2.19 2.72 -18.97
N ALA A 36 -1.54 3.28 -19.97
CA ALA A 36 -2.12 4.38 -20.72
C ALA A 36 -3.45 4.01 -21.38
N ASN A 37 -3.59 2.79 -21.83
CA ASN A 37 -4.81 2.35 -22.51
C ASN A 37 -5.79 1.65 -21.57
N PHE A 38 -5.74 1.97 -20.29
CA PHE A 38 -6.65 1.36 -19.32
C PHE A 38 -8.12 1.69 -19.64
N GLY A 39 -8.37 2.87 -20.09
CA GLY A 39 -9.71 3.35 -20.41
C GLY A 39 -9.92 4.73 -19.80
N TRP A 40 -10.12 5.74 -20.63
CA TRP A 40 -10.20 7.13 -20.15
C TRP A 40 -11.38 7.37 -19.21
N ASN A 41 -12.45 6.59 -19.37
CA ASN A 41 -13.65 6.75 -18.56
C ASN A 41 -13.74 5.71 -17.43
N LEU A 42 -12.68 4.97 -17.21
CA LEU A 42 -12.66 3.93 -16.17
C LEU A 42 -11.73 4.33 -15.05
N VAL A 43 -12.02 3.79 -13.89
CA VAL A 43 -11.22 4.04 -12.69
C VAL A 43 -10.71 2.70 -12.19
N ALA A 44 -9.45 2.67 -11.79
CA ALA A 44 -8.90 1.49 -11.13
C ALA A 44 -9.08 1.70 -9.63
N ASN A 45 -9.93 0.87 -9.03
CA ASN A 45 -10.15 0.92 -7.58
C ASN A 45 -9.12 0.05 -6.90
N LEU A 46 -8.35 0.63 -6.01
CA LEU A 46 -7.30 -0.08 -5.27
C LEU A 46 -7.70 -0.26 -3.83
N LYS A 47 -7.64 -1.49 -3.36
CA LYS A 47 -7.84 -1.81 -1.95
C LYS A 47 -6.56 -2.37 -1.38
N ILE A 48 -6.28 -2.02 -0.14
CA ILE A 48 -5.19 -2.63 0.62
C ILE A 48 -5.83 -3.27 1.85
N ASP A 49 -5.60 -4.56 2.00
CA ASP A 49 -6.14 -5.33 3.12
C ASP A 49 -7.66 -5.14 3.25
N GLY A 50 -8.34 -5.13 2.13
CA GLY A 50 -9.80 -5.06 2.08
C GLY A 50 -10.40 -3.68 2.12
N GLN A 51 -9.59 -2.62 2.25
CA GLN A 51 -10.11 -1.26 2.31
C GLN A 51 -9.70 -0.45 1.11
N THR A 52 -10.65 0.28 0.53
CA THR A 52 -10.35 1.15 -0.61
C THR A 52 -9.45 2.29 -0.17
N VAL A 53 -8.31 2.42 -0.83
CA VAL A 53 -7.37 3.49 -0.56
C VAL A 53 -7.30 4.50 -1.69
N ALA A 54 -7.71 4.12 -2.89
CA ALA A 54 -7.66 5.02 -4.03
C ALA A 54 -8.58 4.59 -5.15
N ASN A 55 -9.04 5.58 -5.92
CA ASN A 55 -9.68 5.40 -7.19
C ASN A 55 -8.81 6.11 -8.21
N ILE A 56 -8.04 5.34 -8.97
CA ILE A 56 -7.01 5.88 -9.83
C ILE A 56 -7.62 6.21 -11.19
N VAL A 57 -7.74 7.50 -11.48
CA VAL A 57 -8.28 7.98 -12.75
C VAL A 57 -7.15 8.19 -13.74
N GLN A 58 -7.51 8.48 -14.98
CA GLN A 58 -6.54 8.70 -16.05
C GLN A 58 -5.55 9.80 -15.65
N GLY A 59 -4.28 9.55 -15.90
CA GLY A 59 -3.23 10.52 -15.61
C GLY A 59 -2.80 10.57 -14.16
N ARG A 60 -3.33 9.71 -13.33
CA ARG A 60 -2.99 9.66 -11.91
C ARG A 60 -2.36 8.35 -11.54
N ARG A 61 -1.76 8.31 -10.35
CA ARG A 61 -1.20 7.09 -9.76
C ARG A 61 -1.36 7.15 -8.26
N TYR A 62 -1.25 5.99 -7.63
CA TYR A 62 -1.20 5.90 -6.18
C TYR A 62 0.28 5.86 -5.78
N ASP A 63 0.67 6.65 -4.81
CA ASP A 63 2.06 6.73 -4.37
C ASP A 63 2.08 7.13 -2.91
N HIS A 64 2.13 6.15 -2.03
CA HIS A 64 2.06 6.38 -0.59
C HIS A 64 2.92 5.39 0.17
N ARG A 65 3.20 5.74 1.41
CA ARG A 65 3.87 4.82 2.29
C ARG A 65 2.91 3.71 2.69
N ILE A 66 3.48 2.54 2.96
CA ILE A 66 2.72 1.38 3.40
C ILE A 66 3.50 0.73 4.54
N PRO A 67 2.82 0.30 5.61
CA PRO A 67 3.53 -0.33 6.74
C PRO A 67 4.28 -1.57 6.31
N ALA A 68 5.37 -1.89 7.02
CA ALA A 68 6.09 -3.12 6.77
C ALA A 68 5.19 -4.31 7.10
N GLY A 69 5.37 -5.41 6.40
CA GLY A 69 4.62 -6.63 6.61
C GLY A 69 3.91 -7.10 5.37
N ARG A 70 3.07 -8.09 5.54
CA ARG A 70 2.35 -8.70 4.43
C ARG A 70 1.04 -7.96 4.21
N HIS A 71 0.80 -7.59 2.96
CA HIS A 71 -0.43 -6.90 2.58
C HIS A 71 -1.04 -7.54 1.34
N VAL A 72 -2.36 -7.48 1.25
CA VAL A 72 -3.09 -7.96 0.08
C VAL A 72 -3.58 -6.74 -0.68
N LEU A 73 -3.17 -6.62 -1.93
CA LEU A 73 -3.60 -5.56 -2.82
C LEU A 73 -4.68 -6.10 -3.73
N THR A 74 -5.80 -5.42 -3.82
CA THR A 74 -6.91 -5.82 -4.67
C THR A 74 -7.24 -4.70 -5.63
N VAL A 75 -7.41 -5.03 -6.90
CA VAL A 75 -7.77 -4.05 -7.91
C VAL A 75 -9.07 -4.48 -8.59
N SER A 76 -9.90 -3.49 -8.88
CA SER A 76 -11.13 -3.71 -9.64
C SER A 76 -11.37 -2.49 -10.52
N VAL A 77 -12.29 -2.61 -11.46
CA VAL A 77 -12.59 -1.53 -12.39
C VAL A 77 -13.94 -0.91 -12.03
N VAL A 78 -14.05 0.41 -12.15
CA VAL A 78 -15.29 1.13 -11.91
C VAL A 78 -15.51 2.14 -13.04
N PRO A 79 -16.66 2.17 -13.68
CA PRO A 79 -17.78 1.26 -13.53
C PRO A 79 -17.46 -0.11 -14.10
N ASN A 80 -18.09 -1.13 -13.57
CA ASN A 80 -17.80 -2.50 -13.99
C ASN A 80 -18.86 -2.98 -14.97
N ASN A 81 -18.70 -2.59 -16.22
CA ASN A 81 -19.67 -2.92 -17.27
C ASN A 81 -19.49 -4.31 -17.86
N GLN A 82 -18.40 -4.96 -17.52
CA GLN A 82 -18.08 -6.27 -18.07
C GLN A 82 -18.15 -7.38 -17.04
N SER A 83 -18.65 -7.05 -15.87
CA SER A 83 -18.75 -8.02 -14.77
C SER A 83 -17.41 -8.65 -14.42
N SER A 84 -16.34 -7.84 -14.48
CA SER A 84 -15.02 -8.32 -14.10
C SER A 84 -14.97 -8.61 -12.61
N GLN A 85 -14.21 -9.61 -12.24
CA GLN A 85 -13.98 -9.92 -10.84
C GLN A 85 -12.77 -9.16 -10.33
N PRO A 86 -12.77 -8.73 -9.07
CA PRO A 86 -11.57 -8.16 -8.49
C PRO A 86 -10.45 -9.19 -8.49
N THR A 87 -9.22 -8.74 -8.63
CA THR A 87 -8.06 -9.61 -8.55
C THR A 87 -7.14 -9.13 -7.44
N SER A 88 -6.42 -10.04 -6.83
CA SER A 88 -5.59 -9.72 -5.68
C SER A 88 -4.18 -10.27 -5.84
N ILE A 89 -3.24 -9.58 -5.21
CA ILE A 89 -1.86 -10.02 -5.16
C ILE A 89 -1.33 -9.68 -3.77
N THR A 90 -0.43 -10.51 -3.26
CA THR A 90 0.17 -10.29 -1.96
C THR A 90 1.54 -9.65 -2.11
N VAL A 91 1.84 -8.67 -1.29
CA VAL A 91 3.15 -8.05 -1.25
C VAL A 91 3.69 -8.11 0.16
N ASN A 92 4.97 -8.49 0.29
CA ASN A 92 5.65 -8.47 1.58
C ASN A 92 6.52 -7.23 1.62
N VAL A 93 6.09 -6.24 2.36
CA VAL A 93 6.76 -4.95 2.42
C VAL A 93 7.87 -4.99 3.45
N ARG A 94 9.09 -4.66 3.01
CA ARG A 94 10.24 -4.54 3.89
C ARG A 94 10.50 -3.08 4.19
N PRO A 95 11.04 -2.77 5.36
CA PRO A 95 11.40 -1.39 5.67
C PRO A 95 12.31 -0.81 4.60
N GLY A 96 11.97 0.37 4.12
CA GLY A 96 12.76 1.06 3.11
C GLY A 96 12.58 0.57 1.68
N GLY A 97 11.76 -0.46 1.47
CA GLY A 97 11.54 -0.99 0.13
C GLY A 97 10.58 -0.14 -0.68
N THR A 98 10.70 -0.22 -2.00
CA THR A 98 9.78 0.43 -2.92
C THR A 98 9.18 -0.63 -3.82
N TYR A 99 7.86 -0.64 -3.90
CA TYR A 99 7.11 -1.65 -4.63
C TYR A 99 6.24 -0.97 -5.66
N ILE A 100 6.42 -1.35 -6.93
CA ILE A 100 5.73 -0.71 -8.05
C ILE A 100 4.91 -1.76 -8.77
N PHE A 101 3.63 -1.45 -8.95
CA PHE A 101 2.71 -2.31 -9.68
C PHE A 101 2.01 -1.52 -10.76
N THR A 102 1.67 -2.21 -11.84
CA THR A 102 0.90 -1.62 -12.92
C THR A 102 -0.45 -2.30 -13.00
N ALA A 103 -1.51 -1.51 -12.97
CA ALA A 103 -2.86 -2.00 -13.19
C ALA A 103 -3.09 -2.08 -14.69
N GLN A 104 -3.40 -3.26 -15.19
CA GLN A 104 -3.59 -3.47 -16.63
C GLN A 104 -4.63 -4.55 -16.88
N TRP A 105 -5.17 -4.56 -18.10
CA TRP A 105 -6.13 -5.54 -18.49
C TRP A 105 -5.45 -6.82 -18.98
N ASP A 106 -6.10 -7.93 -18.69
CA ASP A 106 -5.74 -9.23 -19.25
C ASP A 106 -7.08 -9.88 -19.56
N SER A 107 -7.45 -9.90 -20.85
CA SER A 107 -8.77 -10.27 -21.28
C SER A 107 -9.79 -9.30 -20.71
N ASP A 108 -10.71 -9.77 -19.89
CA ASP A 108 -11.76 -8.94 -19.32
C ASP A 108 -11.54 -8.68 -17.82
N GLN A 109 -10.33 -8.93 -17.33
CA GLN A 109 -9.99 -8.71 -15.92
C GLN A 109 -8.85 -7.73 -15.78
N VAL A 110 -8.86 -6.98 -14.69
CA VAL A 110 -7.76 -6.07 -14.35
C VAL A 110 -6.85 -6.76 -13.36
N TYR A 111 -5.56 -6.64 -13.58
CA TYR A 111 -4.54 -7.23 -12.71
C TYR A 111 -3.51 -6.22 -12.33
N LEU A 112 -2.89 -6.42 -11.17
CA LEU A 112 -1.70 -5.70 -10.76
C LEU A 112 -0.49 -6.56 -11.10
N ARG A 113 0.42 -5.99 -11.86
CA ARG A 113 1.66 -6.69 -12.19
C ARG A 113 2.83 -5.98 -11.54
N PRO A 114 3.74 -6.72 -10.92
CA PRO A 114 4.97 -6.12 -10.42
C PRO A 114 5.71 -5.51 -11.59
N THR A 115 6.20 -4.31 -11.39
CA THR A 115 6.80 -3.53 -12.49
C THR A 115 8.21 -3.08 -12.10
N THR A 116 9.15 -3.25 -13.03
CA THR A 116 10.49 -2.73 -12.88
C THR A 116 10.62 -1.57 -13.85
N LEU A 117 10.97 -0.40 -13.32
CA LEU A 117 11.13 0.78 -14.15
C LEU A 117 12.61 1.10 -14.30
N SER A 118 13.00 1.54 -15.49
CA SER A 118 14.36 2.04 -15.73
C SER A 118 14.50 3.39 -15.05
N PRO A 119 15.73 3.86 -14.84
CA PRO A 119 15.94 5.20 -14.28
C PRO A 119 15.26 6.28 -15.13
N ALA A 120 15.26 6.13 -16.45
CA ALA A 120 14.59 7.10 -17.32
C ALA A 120 13.08 7.09 -17.12
N GLU A 121 12.49 5.92 -16.97
CA GLU A 121 11.06 5.81 -16.73
C GLU A 121 10.68 6.37 -15.38
N MET A 122 11.50 6.14 -14.37
CA MET A 122 11.27 6.70 -13.06
C MET A 122 11.31 8.22 -13.12
N ALA A 123 12.26 8.78 -13.84
CA ALA A 123 12.37 10.23 -13.98
C ALA A 123 11.12 10.81 -14.62
N LYS A 124 10.56 10.14 -15.63
CA LYS A 124 9.35 10.60 -16.28
C LYS A 124 8.18 10.67 -15.33
N LEU A 125 8.17 9.79 -14.33
CA LEU A 125 7.10 9.76 -13.34
C LEU A 125 7.40 10.61 -12.12
N GLY A 126 8.57 11.24 -12.09
CA GLY A 126 8.95 12.04 -10.94
C GLY A 126 9.31 11.21 -9.71
N LEU A 127 9.83 10.02 -9.92
CA LEU A 127 10.18 9.11 -8.82
C LEU A 127 11.66 9.14 -8.49
#